data_0e40f9ab75deffb74d18847e2f7daf6c
#
_entry.id   0e40f9ab75deffb74d18847e2f7daf6c
#
_cell.length_a   1.000
_cell.length_b   1.000
_cell.length_c   1.000
_cell.angle_alpha   90.00
_cell.angle_beta   90.00
_cell.angle_gamma   90.00
#
_symmetry.space_group_name_H-M   'P 1'
#
loop_
_entity.id
_entity.type
_entity.pdbx_description
1 polymer ?
#
loop_
_entity_poly.entity_id
_entity_poly.type
_entity_poly.pdbx_seq_one_letter_code
_entity_poly.pdbx_strand_id
1 'polypeptide(L)'
;MAWNTRLSQLNDALADLAYSHEAIVRLAQEAGLQPSKINFSGNAMEIWHSVISELDKRNKTADLFAVAQKHFAENPFLMAAIGSEHIDYSIAPQLDDISTWKNPDYAELEVLTMEKTTLLPITFLELGMRKAISVAKVEVKIGSSTNVGTGFLAKFPANDKVFFVTNYHVISEKTKIPYTKIIFNYEDDLEGGIKHTEVFKINAEGIWITSPIHEFDVSIFEISDEKLTLKNYGFIELYNVEAPKNEFVNIIQHPGGQSKQLALYHNIITSSSQRTIQYLTDTLKGSSGAPVFNSAWDIVAVHHSGGILKKDEAPLPFGFKSRNEGIRIDAIIGYFDKMITNGK
;
A
#
# COMPACT_ATOMS: atom_id res chain seq x y z
N MET A 1 2.61 21.17 2.12
CA MET A 1 2.79 20.04 3.08
C MET A 1 2.74 18.76 2.27
N ALA A 2 3.55 17.77 2.55
CA ALA A 2 3.47 16.50 1.81
C ALA A 2 2.15 15.78 2.14
N TRP A 3 1.54 15.16 1.14
CA TRP A 3 0.38 14.30 1.32
C TRP A 3 0.71 13.19 2.33
N ASN A 4 -0.13 12.99 3.34
CA ASN A 4 0.12 12.04 4.43
C ASN A 4 -1.00 11.00 4.54
N THR A 5 -0.78 9.96 5.32
CA THR A 5 -1.71 8.84 5.51
C THR A 5 -3.10 9.30 5.95
N ARG A 6 -3.19 10.31 6.81
CA ARG A 6 -4.45 10.87 7.27
C ARG A 6 -5.26 11.49 6.14
N LEU A 7 -4.62 12.26 5.27
CA LEU A 7 -5.27 12.88 4.11
C LEU A 7 -5.70 11.81 3.08
N SER A 8 -4.92 10.74 2.96
CA SER A 8 -5.27 9.60 2.10
C SER A 8 -6.51 8.86 2.61
N GLN A 9 -6.56 8.55 3.91
CA GLN A 9 -7.72 7.90 4.54
C GLN A 9 -8.97 8.78 4.46
N LEU A 10 -8.82 10.09 4.64
CA LEU A 10 -9.91 11.04 4.44
C LEU A 10 -10.40 11.03 2.99
N ASN A 11 -9.49 11.00 2.03
CA ASN A 11 -9.81 10.94 0.60
C ASN A 11 -10.65 9.71 0.26
N ASP A 12 -10.23 8.54 0.73
CA ASP A 12 -10.94 7.28 0.51
C ASP A 12 -12.32 7.30 1.13
N ALA A 13 -12.41 7.69 2.41
CA ALA A 13 -13.67 7.76 3.12
C ALA A 13 -14.66 8.73 2.46
N LEU A 14 -14.18 9.89 2.04
CA LEU A 14 -15.04 10.89 1.37
C LEU A 14 -15.41 10.48 -0.05
N ALA A 15 -14.53 9.78 -0.78
CA ALA A 15 -14.84 9.27 -2.11
C ALA A 15 -15.96 8.21 -2.09
N ASP A 16 -16.02 7.41 -1.04
CA ASP A 16 -17.07 6.42 -0.84
C ASP A 16 -18.38 7.04 -0.33
N LEU A 17 -18.29 8.02 0.57
CA LEU A 17 -19.45 8.63 1.24
C LEU A 17 -20.13 9.73 0.41
N ALA A 18 -19.35 10.47 -0.36
CA ALA A 18 -19.80 11.61 -1.16
C ALA A 18 -19.19 11.52 -2.56
N TYR A 19 -19.70 10.56 -3.35
CA TYR A 19 -19.19 10.26 -4.68
C TYR A 19 -19.78 11.10 -5.80
N SER A 20 -20.93 11.77 -5.57
CA SER A 20 -21.55 12.60 -6.58
C SER A 20 -20.92 13.99 -6.65
N HIS A 21 -20.84 14.53 -7.86
CA HIS A 21 -20.32 15.88 -8.10
C HIS A 21 -20.96 16.94 -7.21
N GLU A 22 -22.28 16.88 -7.06
CA GLU A 22 -23.07 17.83 -6.23
C GLU A 22 -22.71 17.71 -4.75
N ALA A 23 -22.53 16.47 -4.25
CA ALA A 23 -22.14 16.24 -2.86
C ALA A 23 -20.73 16.77 -2.59
N ILE A 24 -19.79 16.52 -3.50
CA ILE A 24 -18.41 17.01 -3.38
C ILE A 24 -18.37 18.54 -3.35
N VAL A 25 -19.08 19.20 -4.29
CA VAL A 25 -19.17 20.68 -4.35
C VAL A 25 -19.72 21.23 -3.04
N ARG A 26 -20.81 20.67 -2.55
CA ARG A 26 -21.47 21.14 -1.32
C ARG A 26 -20.54 21.06 -0.11
N LEU A 27 -19.92 19.89 0.12
CA LEU A 27 -19.04 19.70 1.27
C LEU A 27 -17.77 20.55 1.16
N ALA A 28 -17.20 20.69 -0.04
CA ALA A 28 -16.05 21.56 -0.27
C ALA A 28 -16.38 23.03 0.00
N GLN A 29 -17.57 23.49 -0.39
CA GLN A 29 -18.05 24.85 -0.10
C GLN A 29 -18.27 25.08 1.39
N GLU A 30 -18.87 24.11 2.09
CA GLU A 30 -19.03 24.18 3.55
C GLU A 30 -17.68 24.27 4.26
N ALA A 31 -16.65 23.58 3.73
CA ALA A 31 -15.27 23.68 4.21
C ALA A 31 -14.53 24.95 3.74
N GLY A 32 -15.22 25.87 3.08
CA GLY A 32 -14.70 27.18 2.67
C GLY A 32 -13.85 27.16 1.40
N LEU A 33 -14.02 26.17 0.52
CA LEU A 33 -13.38 26.10 -0.79
C LEU A 33 -14.36 26.52 -1.90
N GLN A 34 -13.92 27.44 -2.77
CA GLN A 34 -14.75 27.85 -3.92
C GLN A 34 -14.69 26.78 -5.02
N PRO A 35 -15.82 26.43 -5.68
CA PRO A 35 -15.85 25.43 -6.75
C PRO A 35 -14.88 25.70 -7.89
N SER A 36 -14.64 26.97 -8.21
CA SER A 36 -13.66 27.38 -9.24
C SER A 36 -12.21 26.94 -8.96
N LYS A 37 -11.93 26.45 -7.76
CA LYS A 37 -10.62 25.97 -7.35
C LYS A 37 -10.51 24.44 -7.35
N ILE A 38 -11.58 23.75 -7.73
CA ILE A 38 -11.64 22.30 -7.72
C ILE A 38 -11.44 21.79 -9.15
N ASN A 39 -10.55 20.83 -9.32
CA ASN A 39 -10.46 20.08 -10.56
C ASN A 39 -11.51 18.94 -10.53
N PHE A 40 -12.53 19.06 -11.35
CA PHE A 40 -13.60 18.08 -11.46
C PHE A 40 -13.34 16.99 -12.52
N SER A 41 -12.15 16.89 -13.05
CA SER A 41 -11.76 15.81 -13.97
C SER A 41 -11.48 14.53 -13.19
N GLY A 42 -12.07 13.42 -13.63
CA GLY A 42 -11.80 12.10 -13.07
C GLY A 42 -12.94 11.53 -12.21
N ASN A 43 -12.63 10.53 -11.41
CA ASN A 43 -13.56 9.88 -10.48
C ASN A 43 -13.63 10.63 -9.13
N ALA A 44 -14.54 10.21 -8.24
CA ALA A 44 -14.74 10.86 -6.95
C ALA A 44 -13.45 10.96 -6.12
N MET A 45 -12.58 9.93 -6.18
CA MET A 45 -11.31 9.91 -5.47
C MET A 45 -10.32 10.97 -5.99
N GLU A 46 -10.24 11.13 -7.30
CA GLU A 46 -9.39 12.15 -7.94
C GLU A 46 -9.89 13.57 -7.66
N ILE A 47 -11.21 13.76 -7.66
CA ILE A 47 -11.82 15.04 -7.32
C ILE A 47 -11.58 15.37 -5.84
N TRP A 48 -11.82 14.43 -4.93
CA TRP A 48 -11.54 14.62 -3.51
C TRP A 48 -10.07 14.88 -3.22
N HIS A 49 -9.17 14.20 -3.92
CA HIS A 49 -7.74 14.50 -3.83
C HIS A 49 -7.45 15.98 -4.18
N SER A 50 -8.07 16.49 -5.25
CA SER A 50 -7.95 17.91 -5.62
C SER A 50 -8.50 18.84 -4.54
N VAL A 51 -9.67 18.53 -3.98
CA VAL A 51 -10.32 19.31 -2.90
C VAL A 51 -9.43 19.35 -1.65
N ILE A 52 -8.98 18.18 -1.19
CA ILE A 52 -8.15 18.05 0.02
C ILE A 52 -6.82 18.78 -0.17
N SER A 53 -6.16 18.61 -1.32
CA SER A 53 -4.90 19.28 -1.63
C SER A 53 -5.04 20.80 -1.63
N GLU A 54 -6.14 21.34 -2.16
CA GLU A 54 -6.40 22.78 -2.15
C GLU A 54 -6.71 23.33 -0.75
N LEU A 55 -7.41 22.56 0.08
CA LEU A 55 -7.67 22.91 1.48
C LEU A 55 -6.39 22.83 2.34
N ASP A 56 -5.54 21.83 2.10
CA ASP A 56 -4.25 21.68 2.80
C ASP A 56 -3.32 22.87 2.51
N LYS A 57 -3.18 23.28 1.24
CA LYS A 57 -2.42 24.46 0.85
C LYS A 57 -2.88 25.74 1.58
N ARG A 58 -4.13 25.79 2.02
CA ARG A 58 -4.76 26.94 2.70
C ARG A 58 -4.84 26.79 4.20
N ASN A 59 -4.29 25.70 4.78
CA ASN A 59 -4.42 25.33 6.19
C ASN A 59 -5.89 25.20 6.65
N LYS A 60 -6.78 24.71 5.78
CA LYS A 60 -8.22 24.53 6.02
C LYS A 60 -8.65 23.07 6.08
N THR A 61 -7.73 22.15 6.22
CA THR A 61 -8.06 20.72 6.32
C THR A 61 -8.90 20.43 7.56
N ALA A 62 -8.69 21.16 8.66
CA ALA A 62 -9.50 21.06 9.88
C ALA A 62 -10.96 21.42 9.65
N ASP A 63 -11.25 22.40 8.78
CA ASP A 63 -12.61 22.79 8.42
C ASP A 63 -13.32 21.65 7.67
N LEU A 64 -12.58 20.96 6.78
CA LEU A 64 -13.12 19.78 6.08
C LEU A 64 -13.40 18.62 7.04
N PHE A 65 -12.53 18.37 8.00
CA PHE A 65 -12.77 17.37 9.03
C PHE A 65 -14.05 17.66 9.83
N ALA A 66 -14.26 18.92 10.24
CA ALA A 66 -15.45 19.33 10.97
C ALA A 66 -16.72 19.16 10.13
N VAL A 67 -16.67 19.54 8.84
CA VAL A 67 -17.79 19.34 7.91
C VAL A 67 -18.07 17.86 7.70
N ALA A 68 -17.07 17.06 7.45
CA ALA A 68 -17.21 15.63 7.24
C ALA A 68 -17.79 14.93 8.49
N GLN A 69 -17.31 15.27 9.67
CA GLN A 69 -17.83 14.75 10.94
C GLN A 69 -19.31 15.14 11.17
N LYS A 70 -19.69 16.35 10.82
CA LYS A 70 -21.08 16.83 10.92
C LYS A 70 -22.04 16.02 10.04
N HIS A 71 -21.63 15.67 8.82
CA HIS A 71 -22.47 14.97 7.87
C HIS A 71 -22.44 13.45 8.00
N PHE A 72 -21.37 12.88 8.50
CA PHE A 72 -21.11 11.43 8.52
C PHE A 72 -20.61 10.94 9.90
N ALA A 73 -21.16 11.49 10.98
CA ALA A 73 -20.72 11.26 12.37
C ALA A 73 -20.64 9.77 12.78
N GLU A 74 -21.46 8.92 12.18
CA GLU A 74 -21.51 7.48 12.51
C GLU A 74 -20.63 6.61 11.60
N ASN A 75 -19.95 7.21 10.61
CA ASN A 75 -19.12 6.42 9.69
C ASN A 75 -17.77 6.08 10.35
N PRO A 76 -17.47 4.78 10.59
CA PRO A 76 -16.27 4.38 11.31
C PRO A 76 -14.98 4.67 10.53
N PHE A 77 -14.99 4.64 9.21
CA PHE A 77 -13.82 4.94 8.37
C PHE A 77 -13.46 6.42 8.42
N LEU A 78 -14.49 7.28 8.31
CA LEU A 78 -14.29 8.71 8.45
C LEU A 78 -13.83 9.08 9.85
N MET A 79 -14.42 8.47 10.89
CA MET A 79 -14.01 8.71 12.27
C MET A 79 -12.58 8.23 12.52
N ALA A 80 -12.15 7.13 11.91
CA ALA A 80 -10.76 6.69 11.94
C ALA A 80 -9.81 7.69 11.26
N ALA A 81 -10.21 8.24 10.10
CA ALA A 81 -9.43 9.26 9.40
C ALA A 81 -9.37 10.60 10.17
N ILE A 82 -10.46 10.99 10.85
CA ILE A 82 -10.53 12.20 11.67
C ILE A 82 -9.83 11.99 13.01
N GLY A 83 -10.09 10.88 13.67
CA GLY A 83 -9.56 10.49 14.97
C GLY A 83 -8.23 9.73 14.88
N SER A 84 -7.48 9.88 13.77
CA SER A 84 -6.09 9.45 13.80
C SER A 84 -5.44 10.22 14.95
N GLU A 85 -5.50 9.60 16.12
CA GLU A 85 -4.71 10.03 17.23
C GLU A 85 -3.29 10.13 16.71
N HIS A 86 -2.84 11.34 16.50
CA HIS A 86 -1.44 11.62 16.62
C HIS A 86 -1.08 10.88 17.90
N ILE A 87 -0.18 9.94 17.84
CA ILE A 87 0.46 9.49 19.06
C ILE A 87 1.09 10.77 19.60
N ASP A 88 0.38 11.38 20.52
CA ASP A 88 0.85 12.59 21.13
C ASP A 88 1.91 12.17 22.14
N TYR A 89 3.13 12.13 21.68
CA TYR A 89 4.28 11.87 22.55
C TYR A 89 4.44 12.93 23.65
N SER A 90 3.69 14.06 23.60
CA SER A 90 3.66 15.07 24.64
C SER A 90 2.84 14.65 25.86
N ILE A 91 1.98 13.61 25.74
CA ILE A 91 1.23 13.01 26.86
C ILE A 91 2.08 11.99 27.64
N ALA A 92 3.29 11.69 27.19
CA ALA A 92 4.22 10.97 28.03
C ALA A 92 4.33 11.74 29.36
N PRO A 93 4.20 11.07 30.54
CA PRO A 93 4.40 11.72 31.83
C PRO A 93 5.71 12.51 31.75
N GLN A 94 5.72 13.74 32.30
CA GLN A 94 6.96 14.51 32.38
C GLN A 94 7.94 13.63 33.15
N LEU A 95 8.80 12.96 32.41
CA LEU A 95 9.87 12.18 32.99
C LEU A 95 10.96 13.16 33.41
N ASP A 96 11.48 12.99 34.59
CA ASP A 96 12.69 13.68 35.02
C ASP A 96 13.80 13.46 33.98
N ASP A 97 14.70 14.40 33.87
CA ASP A 97 15.85 14.29 33.00
C ASP A 97 16.55 12.93 33.24
N ILE A 98 16.82 12.18 32.14
CA ILE A 98 17.42 10.83 32.22
C ILE A 98 18.68 10.83 33.09
N SER A 99 19.44 11.92 33.08
CA SER A 99 20.63 12.13 33.93
C SER A 99 20.35 12.07 35.42
N THR A 100 19.09 12.25 35.87
CA THR A 100 18.68 12.26 37.27
C THR A 100 18.19 10.90 37.78
N TRP A 101 17.92 9.93 36.89
CA TRP A 101 17.34 8.64 37.29
C TRP A 101 18.29 7.71 37.99
N LYS A 102 19.55 7.73 37.63
CA LYS A 102 20.66 6.98 38.23
C LYS A 102 21.96 7.78 38.06
N ASN A 103 22.98 7.44 38.82
CA ASN A 103 24.35 7.74 38.44
C ASN A 103 24.80 6.72 37.36
N PRO A 104 24.50 6.95 36.11
CA PRO A 104 24.82 5.96 35.08
C PRO A 104 26.34 5.94 34.89
N ASP A 105 26.94 4.78 34.98
CA ASP A 105 28.20 4.55 34.26
C ASP A 105 27.99 4.91 32.81
N TYR A 106 28.94 5.59 32.18
CA TYR A 106 28.84 6.05 30.78
C TYR A 106 28.47 4.94 29.81
N ALA A 107 28.71 3.66 30.14
CA ALA A 107 28.34 2.48 29.36
C ALA A 107 26.83 2.17 29.36
N GLU A 108 26.02 2.75 30.26
CA GLU A 108 24.59 2.48 30.41
C GLU A 108 23.68 3.56 29.81
N LEU A 109 24.25 4.59 29.14
CA LEU A 109 23.47 5.70 28.58
C LEU A 109 22.69 5.33 27.31
N GLU A 110 23.10 4.27 26.65
CA GLU A 110 22.46 3.80 25.41
C GLU A 110 21.67 2.51 25.69
N VAL A 111 20.37 2.51 25.36
CA VAL A 111 19.46 1.39 25.63
C VAL A 111 18.65 1.06 24.39
N LEU A 112 18.43 -0.22 24.17
CA LEU A 112 17.41 -0.68 23.24
C LEU A 112 16.03 -0.43 23.85
N THR A 113 15.18 0.30 23.17
CA THR A 113 13.81 0.63 23.65
C THR A 113 12.83 -0.53 23.51
N MET A 114 13.20 -1.59 22.80
CA MET A 114 12.40 -2.79 22.54
C MET A 114 13.28 -4.04 22.62
N GLU A 115 12.68 -5.20 22.90
CA GLU A 115 13.35 -6.49 22.88
C GLU A 115 14.00 -6.83 21.52
N LYS A 116 13.36 -6.40 20.42
CA LYS A 116 13.93 -6.45 19.07
C LYS A 116 14.47 -5.08 18.67
N THR A 117 15.73 -5.03 18.28
CA THR A 117 16.32 -3.79 17.76
C THR A 117 15.61 -3.32 16.48
N THR A 118 15.34 -2.02 16.41
CA THR A 118 14.88 -1.35 15.19
C THR A 118 16.04 -0.76 14.38
N LEU A 119 17.29 -0.95 14.83
CA LEU A 119 18.47 -0.51 14.12
C LEU A 119 18.67 -1.37 12.86
N LEU A 120 18.71 -0.72 11.73
CA LEU A 120 18.92 -1.34 10.42
C LEU A 120 20.20 -0.80 9.80
N PRO A 121 21.01 -1.64 9.13
CA PRO A 121 22.19 -1.16 8.42
C PRO A 121 21.77 -0.22 7.29
N ILE A 122 22.61 0.77 6.94
CA ILE A 122 22.28 1.73 5.87
C ILE A 122 22.00 1.06 4.52
N THR A 123 22.60 -0.10 4.28
CA THR A 123 22.35 -0.93 3.09
C THR A 123 20.90 -1.39 2.96
N PHE A 124 20.12 -1.37 4.07
CA PHE A 124 18.69 -1.62 4.02
C PHE A 124 17.96 -0.69 3.04
N LEU A 125 18.29 0.60 3.04
CA LEU A 125 17.68 1.57 2.12
C LEU A 125 18.07 1.28 0.66
N GLU A 126 19.33 0.94 0.41
CA GLU A 126 19.78 0.59 -0.95
C GLU A 126 19.07 -0.66 -1.48
N LEU A 127 18.94 -1.71 -0.66
CA LEU A 127 18.23 -2.92 -1.03
C LEU A 127 16.76 -2.64 -1.33
N GLY A 128 16.09 -1.82 -0.51
CA GLY A 128 14.72 -1.40 -0.74
C GLY A 128 14.53 -0.66 -2.07
N MET A 129 15.43 0.26 -2.39
CA MET A 129 15.41 0.97 -3.67
C MET A 129 15.61 0.01 -4.86
N ARG A 130 16.49 -0.97 -4.75
CA ARG A 130 16.67 -2.01 -5.79
C ARG A 130 15.41 -2.84 -5.99
N LYS A 131 14.70 -3.23 -4.91
CA LYS A 131 13.42 -3.94 -5.01
C LYS A 131 12.32 -3.06 -5.61
N ALA A 132 12.33 -1.76 -5.30
CA ALA A 132 11.34 -0.81 -5.80
C ALA A 132 11.33 -0.68 -7.33
N ILE A 133 12.47 -0.90 -8.00
CA ILE A 133 12.58 -0.83 -9.45
C ILE A 133 11.64 -1.86 -10.13
N SER A 134 11.49 -3.05 -9.53
CA SER A 134 10.65 -4.14 -10.07
C SER A 134 9.15 -3.96 -9.79
N VAL A 135 8.76 -2.96 -9.00
CA VAL A 135 7.36 -2.71 -8.62
C VAL A 135 6.74 -1.67 -9.56
N ALA A 136 5.54 -1.95 -10.03
CA ALA A 136 4.81 -1.11 -10.99
C ALA A 136 3.37 -0.84 -10.54
N LYS A 137 2.83 0.30 -10.99
CA LYS A 137 1.41 0.60 -10.93
C LYS A 137 0.68 -0.21 -11.99
N VAL A 138 -0.46 -0.77 -11.61
CA VAL A 138 -1.41 -1.42 -12.51
C VAL A 138 -2.62 -0.50 -12.68
N GLU A 139 -3.00 -0.23 -13.92
CA GLU A 139 -4.19 0.55 -14.25
C GLU A 139 -5.06 -0.23 -15.24
N VAL A 140 -6.31 -0.46 -14.87
CA VAL A 140 -7.32 -1.12 -15.74
C VAL A 140 -8.43 -0.13 -16.00
N LYS A 141 -8.54 0.37 -17.24
CA LYS A 141 -9.53 1.38 -17.62
C LYS A 141 -10.56 0.81 -18.60
N ILE A 142 -11.79 0.64 -18.12
CA ILE A 142 -12.92 0.15 -18.92
C ILE A 142 -14.03 1.21 -18.92
N GLY A 143 -14.24 1.84 -20.07
CA GLY A 143 -15.16 2.97 -20.19
C GLY A 143 -14.74 4.16 -19.30
N SER A 144 -15.61 4.59 -18.41
CA SER A 144 -15.34 5.64 -17.42
C SER A 144 -14.79 5.11 -16.10
N SER A 145 -14.77 3.80 -15.89
CA SER A 145 -14.25 3.19 -14.67
C SER A 145 -12.76 2.91 -14.78
N THR A 146 -12.01 3.29 -13.74
CA THR A 146 -10.59 2.97 -13.60
C THR A 146 -10.39 2.20 -12.31
N ASN A 147 -9.85 0.98 -12.42
CA ASN A 147 -9.35 0.21 -11.30
C ASN A 147 -7.85 0.34 -11.24
N VAL A 148 -7.31 0.54 -10.04
CA VAL A 148 -5.87 0.68 -9.83
C VAL A 148 -5.37 -0.39 -8.85
N GLY A 149 -4.13 -0.80 -9.04
CA GLY A 149 -3.45 -1.77 -8.20
C GLY A 149 -1.94 -1.59 -8.28
N THR A 150 -1.26 -2.45 -7.57
CA THR A 150 0.19 -2.62 -7.60
C THR A 150 0.51 -4.02 -8.12
N GLY A 151 1.68 -4.19 -8.69
CA GLY A 151 2.22 -5.49 -9.03
C GLY A 151 3.73 -5.40 -9.18
N PHE A 152 4.38 -6.52 -9.42
CA PHE A 152 5.84 -6.57 -9.49
C PHE A 152 6.32 -7.68 -10.41
N LEU A 153 7.54 -7.51 -10.94
CA LEU A 153 8.24 -8.56 -11.68
C LEU A 153 8.83 -9.56 -10.71
N ALA A 154 8.61 -10.85 -10.98
CA ALA A 154 9.05 -11.95 -10.15
C ALA A 154 9.60 -13.11 -10.97
N LYS A 155 10.57 -13.82 -10.39
CA LYS A 155 11.09 -15.09 -10.90
C LYS A 155 10.76 -16.20 -9.90
N PHE A 156 10.07 -17.24 -10.38
CA PHE A 156 9.71 -18.41 -9.59
C PHE A 156 10.84 -19.44 -9.56
N PRO A 157 11.02 -20.20 -8.47
CA PRO A 157 12.18 -21.11 -8.31
C PRO A 157 12.36 -22.14 -9.43
N ALA A 158 11.24 -22.68 -9.92
CA ALA A 158 11.24 -23.75 -10.93
C ALA A 158 11.12 -23.23 -12.37
N ASN A 159 11.25 -21.91 -12.60
CA ASN A 159 11.04 -21.33 -13.93
C ASN A 159 12.05 -20.23 -14.23
N ASP A 160 12.62 -20.26 -15.44
CA ASP A 160 13.60 -19.25 -15.88
C ASP A 160 12.97 -17.97 -16.40
N LYS A 161 11.66 -17.95 -16.63
CA LYS A 161 10.96 -16.75 -17.08
C LYS A 161 10.66 -15.79 -15.95
N VAL A 162 10.56 -14.52 -16.31
CA VAL A 162 10.08 -13.47 -15.42
C VAL A 162 8.59 -13.25 -15.66
N PHE A 163 7.83 -13.22 -14.57
CA PHE A 163 6.39 -13.00 -14.59
C PHE A 163 6.05 -11.70 -13.86
N PHE A 164 4.92 -11.14 -14.22
CA PHE A 164 4.31 -10.07 -13.43
C PHE A 164 3.26 -10.67 -12.49
N VAL A 165 3.32 -10.28 -11.23
CA VAL A 165 2.42 -10.75 -10.17
C VAL A 165 1.60 -9.59 -9.65
N THR A 166 0.28 -9.77 -9.55
CA THR A 166 -0.68 -8.84 -8.92
C THR A 166 -1.86 -9.63 -8.34
N ASN A 167 -2.85 -8.97 -7.77
CA ASN A 167 -4.05 -9.67 -7.32
C ASN A 167 -5.03 -10.00 -8.44
N TYR A 168 -5.81 -11.06 -8.23
CA TYR A 168 -6.91 -11.46 -9.11
C TYR A 168 -7.98 -10.37 -9.21
N HIS A 169 -8.37 -9.75 -8.08
CA HIS A 169 -9.40 -8.71 -8.11
C HIS A 169 -8.94 -7.42 -8.83
N VAL A 170 -7.63 -7.23 -9.05
CA VAL A 170 -7.09 -6.14 -9.89
C VAL A 170 -7.26 -6.51 -11.36
N ILE A 171 -6.78 -7.70 -11.76
CA ILE A 171 -6.90 -8.22 -13.13
C ILE A 171 -7.38 -9.66 -13.07
N SER A 172 -8.68 -9.90 -13.23
CA SER A 172 -9.29 -11.23 -13.07
C SER A 172 -9.32 -12.08 -14.33
N GLU A 173 -9.37 -11.46 -15.53
CA GLU A 173 -9.69 -12.13 -16.77
C GLU A 173 -8.87 -11.60 -17.94
N LYS A 174 -8.58 -12.46 -18.92
CA LYS A 174 -7.89 -12.10 -20.18
C LYS A 174 -8.63 -11.00 -20.96
N THR A 175 -9.93 -10.90 -20.82
CA THR A 175 -10.75 -9.84 -21.44
C THR A 175 -10.36 -8.43 -21.02
N LYS A 176 -9.69 -8.28 -19.89
CA LYS A 176 -9.18 -7.00 -19.38
C LYS A 176 -7.81 -6.60 -19.96
N ILE A 177 -7.11 -7.51 -20.64
CA ILE A 177 -5.76 -7.27 -21.19
C ILE A 177 -5.70 -5.99 -22.06
N PRO A 178 -6.61 -5.75 -23.01
CA PRO A 178 -6.56 -4.55 -23.86
C PRO A 178 -6.72 -3.23 -23.09
N TYR A 179 -7.30 -3.29 -21.89
CA TYR A 179 -7.61 -2.14 -21.04
C TYR A 179 -6.62 -1.95 -19.90
N THR A 180 -5.58 -2.81 -19.83
CA THR A 180 -4.60 -2.83 -18.75
C THR A 180 -3.30 -2.16 -19.19
N LYS A 181 -2.78 -1.30 -18.30
CA LYS A 181 -1.43 -0.73 -18.39
C LYS A 181 -0.64 -1.12 -17.18
N ILE A 182 0.61 -1.52 -17.38
CA ILE A 182 1.60 -1.76 -16.33
C ILE A 182 2.62 -0.64 -16.43
N ILE A 183 2.70 0.21 -15.43
CA ILE A 183 3.42 1.49 -15.47
C ILE A 183 4.58 1.43 -14.48
N PHE A 184 5.80 1.33 -14.99
CA PHE A 184 7.03 1.41 -14.19
C PHE A 184 7.50 2.85 -14.03
N ASN A 185 8.34 3.09 -13.02
CA ASN A 185 8.86 4.41 -12.64
C ASN A 185 7.78 5.46 -12.34
N TYR A 186 6.56 5.04 -12.02
CA TYR A 186 5.53 5.96 -11.57
C TYR A 186 5.81 6.37 -10.11
N GLU A 187 6.80 7.22 -9.94
CA GLU A 187 7.30 7.69 -8.65
C GLU A 187 7.80 9.13 -8.76
N ASP A 188 7.82 9.84 -7.65
CA ASP A 188 8.26 11.23 -7.61
C ASP A 188 9.78 11.31 -7.77
N ASP A 189 10.26 12.34 -8.45
CA ASP A 189 11.66 12.74 -8.44
C ASP A 189 11.96 13.66 -7.23
N LEU A 190 13.23 14.05 -7.09
CA LEU A 190 13.66 14.90 -5.97
C LEU A 190 13.14 16.34 -6.08
N GLU A 191 12.72 16.76 -7.25
CA GLU A 191 12.16 18.08 -7.54
C GLU A 191 10.63 18.10 -7.38
N GLY A 192 9.99 16.97 -7.06
CA GLY A 192 8.54 16.83 -6.85
C GLY A 192 7.75 16.65 -8.15
N GLY A 193 8.43 16.32 -9.25
CA GLY A 193 7.83 15.87 -10.50
C GLY A 193 7.65 14.35 -10.50
N ILE A 194 6.98 13.81 -11.52
CA ILE A 194 6.92 12.36 -11.78
C ILE A 194 8.09 11.98 -12.68
N LYS A 195 8.84 10.94 -12.31
CA LYS A 195 9.90 10.38 -13.16
C LYS A 195 9.38 9.96 -14.52
N HIS A 196 10.28 9.82 -15.49
CA HIS A 196 9.90 9.27 -16.81
C HIS A 196 9.34 7.86 -16.65
N THR A 197 8.04 7.71 -16.94
CA THR A 197 7.33 6.44 -16.83
C THR A 197 7.47 5.60 -18.10
N GLU A 198 7.52 4.29 -17.95
CA GLU A 198 7.46 3.35 -19.08
C GLU A 198 6.25 2.44 -18.91
N VAL A 199 5.46 2.31 -20.00
CA VAL A 199 4.21 1.57 -19.99
C VAL A 199 4.37 0.28 -20.80
N PHE A 200 4.04 -0.83 -20.15
CA PHE A 200 4.03 -2.16 -20.75
C PHE A 200 2.61 -2.71 -20.87
N LYS A 201 2.44 -3.64 -21.80
CA LYS A 201 1.21 -4.40 -22.00
C LYS A 201 1.41 -5.85 -21.53
N ILE A 202 0.32 -6.52 -21.28
CA ILE A 202 0.31 -7.96 -20.98
C ILE A 202 0.50 -8.73 -22.29
N ASN A 203 1.31 -9.79 -22.27
CA ASN A 203 1.43 -10.71 -23.38
C ASN A 203 0.19 -11.62 -23.42
N ALA A 204 -0.72 -11.37 -24.34
CA ALA A 204 -1.99 -12.10 -24.47
C ALA A 204 -1.79 -13.59 -24.77
N GLU A 205 -0.72 -13.93 -25.50
CA GLU A 205 -0.36 -15.31 -25.89
C GLU A 205 0.56 -15.99 -24.85
N GLY A 206 1.01 -15.23 -23.84
CA GLY A 206 1.89 -15.75 -22.80
C GLY A 206 1.17 -16.57 -21.73
N ILE A 207 1.96 -17.08 -20.82
CA ILE A 207 1.44 -17.81 -19.65
C ILE A 207 0.54 -16.86 -18.84
N TRP A 208 -0.63 -17.37 -18.46
CA TRP A 208 -1.63 -16.69 -17.66
C TRP A 208 -2.19 -17.64 -16.62
N ILE A 209 -1.88 -17.39 -15.36
CA ILE A 209 -2.31 -18.19 -14.21
C ILE A 209 -3.06 -17.27 -13.26
N THR A 210 -4.25 -17.67 -12.84
CA THR A 210 -5.06 -16.89 -11.88
C THR A 210 -5.67 -17.79 -10.81
N SER A 211 -5.85 -17.23 -9.62
CA SER A 211 -6.60 -17.84 -8.53
C SER A 211 -7.59 -16.84 -7.95
N PRO A 212 -8.86 -17.19 -7.76
CA PRO A 212 -9.90 -16.25 -7.33
C PRO A 212 -9.68 -15.75 -5.89
N ILE A 213 -10.43 -14.69 -5.51
CA ILE A 213 -10.29 -13.96 -4.24
C ILE A 213 -10.37 -14.87 -3.01
N HIS A 214 -11.27 -15.85 -3.03
CA HIS A 214 -11.48 -16.76 -1.89
C HIS A 214 -10.41 -17.85 -1.75
N GLU A 215 -9.48 -17.94 -2.72
CA GLU A 215 -8.34 -18.85 -2.70
C GLU A 215 -7.03 -18.08 -2.45
N PHE A 216 -6.27 -17.79 -3.53
CA PHE A 216 -4.99 -17.07 -3.43
C PHE A 216 -5.05 -15.62 -3.91
N ASP A 217 -6.17 -15.18 -4.48
CA ASP A 217 -6.34 -13.83 -5.01
C ASP A 217 -5.13 -13.33 -5.81
N VAL A 218 -4.63 -14.13 -6.74
CA VAL A 218 -3.42 -13.83 -7.50
C VAL A 218 -3.65 -13.96 -8.99
N SER A 219 -3.00 -13.06 -9.76
CA SER A 219 -2.83 -13.14 -11.21
C SER A 219 -1.35 -13.07 -11.55
N ILE A 220 -0.87 -14.06 -12.29
CA ILE A 220 0.52 -14.24 -12.70
C ILE A 220 0.55 -14.37 -14.22
N PHE A 221 1.31 -13.52 -14.90
CA PHE A 221 1.35 -13.49 -16.36
C PHE A 221 2.64 -12.92 -16.92
N GLU A 222 2.89 -13.16 -18.19
CA GLU A 222 4.01 -12.58 -18.92
C GLU A 222 3.68 -11.18 -19.44
N ILE A 223 4.65 -10.28 -19.42
CA ILE A 223 4.57 -8.94 -20.03
C ILE A 223 5.12 -8.98 -21.45
N SER A 224 4.51 -8.21 -22.35
CA SER A 224 5.03 -7.97 -23.68
C SER A 224 6.17 -6.94 -23.61
N ASP A 225 7.36 -7.33 -24.05
CA ASP A 225 8.57 -6.49 -24.03
C ASP A 225 9.11 -6.27 -25.45
N GLU A 226 8.33 -5.59 -26.29
CA GLU A 226 8.69 -5.30 -27.68
C GLU A 226 9.97 -4.47 -27.82
N LYS A 227 10.28 -3.66 -26.79
CA LYS A 227 11.44 -2.76 -26.77
C LYS A 227 12.69 -3.37 -26.11
N LEU A 228 12.57 -4.56 -25.54
CA LEU A 228 13.62 -5.23 -24.76
C LEU A 228 14.14 -4.38 -23.58
N THR A 229 13.27 -3.55 -22.99
CA THR A 229 13.60 -2.66 -21.87
C THR A 229 13.19 -3.23 -20.52
N LEU A 230 12.36 -4.28 -20.49
CA LEU A 230 11.87 -4.88 -19.23
C LEU A 230 13.01 -5.34 -18.31
N LYS A 231 14.13 -5.77 -18.89
CA LYS A 231 15.34 -6.15 -18.14
C LYS A 231 15.90 -5.03 -17.24
N ASN A 232 15.62 -3.76 -17.57
CA ASN A 232 16.08 -2.61 -16.78
C ASN A 232 15.37 -2.51 -15.43
N TYR A 233 14.23 -3.18 -15.28
CA TYR A 233 13.44 -3.20 -14.07
C TYR A 233 13.78 -4.38 -13.14
N GLY A 234 14.66 -5.29 -13.57
CA GLY A 234 15.02 -6.45 -12.79
C GLY A 234 13.83 -7.32 -12.43
N PHE A 235 13.95 -8.09 -11.37
CA PHE A 235 12.87 -8.91 -10.81
C PHE A 235 13.14 -9.25 -9.35
N ILE A 236 12.08 -9.66 -8.64
CA ILE A 236 12.16 -10.18 -7.29
C ILE A 236 12.25 -11.71 -7.38
N GLU A 237 13.33 -12.29 -6.86
CA GLU A 237 13.42 -13.75 -6.74
C GLU A 237 12.47 -14.24 -5.65
N LEU A 238 11.66 -15.24 -6.01
CA LEU A 238 10.73 -15.87 -5.07
C LEU A 238 11.34 -17.15 -4.52
N TYR A 239 11.25 -17.32 -3.21
CA TYR A 239 11.61 -18.54 -2.51
C TYR A 239 10.84 -18.62 -1.20
N ASN A 240 10.88 -19.79 -0.57
CA ASN A 240 10.17 -19.98 0.69
C ASN A 240 10.84 -19.18 1.80
N VAL A 241 10.10 -18.26 2.40
CA VAL A 241 10.57 -17.41 3.50
C VAL A 241 9.58 -17.52 4.66
N GLU A 242 10.13 -17.70 5.84
CA GLU A 242 9.29 -17.66 7.04
C GLU A 242 8.81 -16.24 7.33
N ALA A 243 7.59 -16.12 7.81
CA ALA A 243 6.96 -14.87 8.21
C ALA A 243 6.31 -15.05 9.60
N PRO A 244 7.13 -15.18 10.67
CA PRO A 244 6.61 -15.40 12.00
C PRO A 244 5.94 -14.15 12.58
N LYS A 245 5.04 -14.37 13.54
CA LYS A 245 4.46 -13.29 14.32
C LYS A 245 5.57 -12.45 14.98
N ASN A 246 5.31 -11.14 15.12
CA ASN A 246 6.23 -10.13 15.66
C ASN A 246 7.45 -9.83 14.76
N GLU A 247 7.46 -10.29 13.51
CA GLU A 247 8.42 -9.84 12.50
C GLU A 247 7.97 -8.51 11.90
N PHE A 248 8.95 -7.66 11.51
CA PHE A 248 8.67 -6.43 10.78
C PHE A 248 8.51 -6.71 9.29
N VAL A 249 7.59 -5.97 8.65
CA VAL A 249 7.39 -6.03 7.21
C VAL A 249 7.40 -4.64 6.59
N ASN A 250 7.75 -4.58 5.30
CA ASN A 250 7.83 -3.35 4.51
C ASN A 250 7.02 -3.56 3.23
N ILE A 251 6.32 -2.53 2.76
CA ILE A 251 5.50 -2.64 1.55
C ILE A 251 5.87 -1.54 0.58
N ILE A 252 6.16 -1.92 -0.67
CA ILE A 252 6.34 -0.98 -1.78
C ILE A 252 5.06 -1.04 -2.62
N GLN A 253 4.38 0.10 -2.75
CA GLN A 253 3.00 0.12 -3.22
C GLN A 253 2.65 1.40 -4.00
N HIS A 254 1.49 1.40 -4.68
CA HIS A 254 0.87 2.56 -5.33
C HIS A 254 -0.47 2.89 -4.66
N PRO A 255 -0.47 3.38 -3.41
CA PRO A 255 -1.70 3.67 -2.66
C PRO A 255 -2.50 4.77 -3.36
N GLY A 256 -3.82 4.61 -3.47
CA GLY A 256 -4.67 5.52 -4.25
C GLY A 256 -4.38 5.54 -5.76
N GLY A 257 -3.54 4.63 -6.27
CA GLY A 257 -3.02 4.69 -7.64
C GLY A 257 -2.04 5.85 -7.87
N GLN A 258 -1.52 6.43 -6.80
CA GLN A 258 -0.56 7.54 -6.83
C GLN A 258 0.87 7.06 -7.09
N SER A 259 1.83 7.98 -7.05
CA SER A 259 3.25 7.68 -7.13
C SER A 259 3.65 6.62 -6.11
N LYS A 260 4.67 5.83 -6.46
CA LYS A 260 5.17 4.74 -5.63
C LYS A 260 5.53 5.22 -4.23
N GLN A 261 5.09 4.49 -3.22
CA GLN A 261 5.35 4.77 -1.81
C GLN A 261 5.88 3.54 -1.09
N LEU A 262 6.60 3.80 -0.03
CA LEU A 262 7.14 2.80 0.87
C LEU A 262 6.53 2.98 2.26
N ALA A 263 5.95 1.91 2.81
CA ALA A 263 5.47 1.87 4.19
C ALA A 263 6.50 1.14 5.07
N LEU A 264 7.05 1.86 6.06
CA LEU A 264 8.11 1.39 6.99
C LEU A 264 7.72 1.45 8.47
N TYR A 265 6.63 2.15 8.83
CA TYR A 265 6.27 2.40 10.24
C TYR A 265 5.20 1.42 10.73
N HIS A 266 5.29 1.03 12.00
CA HIS A 266 4.33 0.16 12.70
C HIS A 266 4.06 -1.20 12.04
N ASN A 267 4.96 -1.66 11.22
CA ASN A 267 4.81 -2.75 10.29
C ASN A 267 5.11 -4.11 10.94
N ILE A 268 4.26 -4.55 11.85
CA ILE A 268 4.48 -5.80 12.57
C ILE A 268 3.47 -6.88 12.16
N ILE A 269 3.93 -8.11 11.96
CA ILE A 269 3.06 -9.26 11.73
C ILE A 269 2.34 -9.61 13.04
N THR A 270 1.02 -9.54 13.02
CA THR A 270 0.16 -9.86 14.17
C THR A 270 -0.33 -11.29 14.17
N SER A 271 -0.41 -11.90 13.00
CA SER A 271 -0.85 -13.30 12.82
C SER A 271 -0.21 -13.91 11.58
N SER A 272 0.12 -15.19 11.64
CA SER A 272 0.64 -15.98 10.51
C SER A 272 -0.05 -17.32 10.47
N SER A 273 -0.56 -17.70 9.29
CA SER A 273 -1.19 -18.99 8.98
C SER A 273 -0.42 -19.69 7.86
N GLN A 274 -0.88 -20.85 7.42
CA GLN A 274 -0.30 -21.52 6.25
C GLN A 274 -0.48 -20.75 4.93
N ARG A 275 -1.52 -19.91 4.82
CA ARG A 275 -1.88 -19.21 3.59
C ARG A 275 -1.67 -17.72 3.68
N THR A 276 -1.91 -17.09 4.82
CA THR A 276 -1.93 -15.64 4.98
C THR A 276 -1.10 -15.17 6.16
N ILE A 277 -0.62 -13.94 6.07
CA ILE A 277 -0.11 -13.16 7.20
C ILE A 277 -0.97 -11.92 7.38
N GLN A 278 -1.10 -11.46 8.64
CA GLN A 278 -1.77 -10.21 8.97
C GLN A 278 -0.81 -9.26 9.65
N TYR A 279 -0.88 -7.98 9.31
CA TYR A 279 0.07 -6.96 9.75
C TYR A 279 -0.59 -5.58 9.85
N LEU A 280 0.10 -4.63 10.50
CA LEU A 280 -0.43 -3.31 10.86
C LEU A 280 0.02 -2.19 9.92
N THR A 281 0.62 -2.51 8.79
CA THR A 281 1.12 -1.53 7.82
C THR A 281 0.00 -0.73 7.17
N ASP A 282 0.20 0.56 6.95
CA ASP A 282 -0.75 1.40 6.23
C ASP A 282 -0.82 1.03 4.75
N THR A 283 -2.04 0.81 4.27
CA THR A 283 -2.36 0.54 2.86
C THR A 283 -3.64 1.26 2.47
N LEU A 284 -3.78 1.54 1.18
CA LEU A 284 -4.96 2.16 0.60
C LEU A 284 -5.42 1.35 -0.63
N LYS A 285 -6.62 1.63 -1.13
CA LYS A 285 -7.05 1.12 -2.43
C LYS A 285 -5.97 1.42 -3.48
N GLY A 286 -5.56 0.43 -4.26
CA GLY A 286 -4.40 0.54 -5.15
C GLY A 286 -3.12 -0.13 -4.60
N SER A 287 -3.06 -0.43 -3.30
CA SER A 287 -1.99 -1.24 -2.71
C SER A 287 -2.13 -2.73 -3.02
N SER A 288 -3.31 -3.18 -3.44
CA SER A 288 -3.59 -4.56 -3.84
C SER A 288 -2.59 -5.07 -4.87
N GLY A 289 -1.96 -6.21 -4.60
CA GLY A 289 -0.90 -6.81 -5.41
C GLY A 289 0.52 -6.34 -5.05
N ALA A 290 0.68 -5.47 -4.06
CA ALA A 290 1.97 -4.99 -3.60
C ALA A 290 2.80 -6.11 -2.95
N PRO A 291 4.11 -6.18 -3.20
CA PRO A 291 5.00 -7.09 -2.50
C PRO A 291 5.20 -6.65 -1.05
N VAL A 292 5.11 -7.60 -0.13
CA VAL A 292 5.38 -7.44 1.30
C VAL A 292 6.71 -8.10 1.60
N PHE A 293 7.65 -7.35 2.16
CA PHE A 293 9.01 -7.79 2.44
C PHE A 293 9.28 -7.87 3.93
N ASN A 294 10.17 -8.76 4.36
CA ASN A 294 10.77 -8.74 5.71
C ASN A 294 11.87 -7.67 5.81
N SER A 295 12.55 -7.61 6.96
CA SER A 295 13.66 -6.66 7.18
C SER A 295 14.94 -6.96 6.37
N ALA A 296 15.03 -8.13 5.76
CA ALA A 296 16.12 -8.49 4.82
C ALA A 296 15.76 -8.19 3.35
N TRP A 297 14.57 -7.63 3.09
CA TRP A 297 14.02 -7.42 1.75
C TRP A 297 13.73 -8.71 0.98
N ASP A 298 13.51 -9.82 1.70
CA ASP A 298 12.92 -11.01 1.11
C ASP A 298 11.41 -10.88 1.08
N ILE A 299 10.80 -11.24 -0.03
CA ILE A 299 9.34 -11.16 -0.17
C ILE A 299 8.69 -12.28 0.66
N VAL A 300 7.77 -11.92 1.55
CA VAL A 300 7.05 -12.85 2.42
C VAL A 300 5.58 -13.03 2.04
N ALA A 301 4.98 -12.03 1.38
CA ALA A 301 3.60 -12.10 0.94
C ALA A 301 3.28 -11.13 -0.20
N VAL A 302 2.09 -11.28 -0.78
CA VAL A 302 1.44 -10.32 -1.68
C VAL A 302 0.25 -9.72 -0.94
N HIS A 303 0.23 -8.39 -0.77
CA HIS A 303 -0.88 -7.68 -0.12
C HIS A 303 -2.16 -7.86 -0.92
N HIS A 304 -3.25 -8.21 -0.26
CA HIS A 304 -4.52 -8.44 -0.96
C HIS A 304 -5.73 -7.75 -0.34
N SER A 305 -5.76 -7.54 0.96
CA SER A 305 -6.92 -6.92 1.60
C SER A 305 -6.57 -6.27 2.95
N GLY A 306 -7.48 -5.42 3.42
CA GLY A 306 -7.49 -4.88 4.76
C GLY A 306 -8.86 -5.02 5.40
N GLY A 307 -8.93 -5.02 6.72
CA GLY A 307 -10.18 -5.15 7.44
C GLY A 307 -10.14 -4.56 8.85
N ILE A 308 -11.32 -4.12 9.30
CA ILE A 308 -11.53 -3.62 10.66
C ILE A 308 -11.69 -4.82 11.60
N LEU A 309 -11.16 -4.69 12.82
CA LEU A 309 -11.38 -5.66 13.89
C LEU A 309 -12.86 -5.77 14.22
N LYS A 310 -13.34 -6.99 14.40
CA LYS A 310 -14.67 -7.24 14.95
C LYS A 310 -14.68 -6.90 16.44
N LYS A 311 -15.86 -6.57 16.98
CA LYS A 311 -16.03 -6.18 18.39
C LYS A 311 -15.58 -7.24 19.41
N ASP A 312 -15.56 -8.48 19.02
CA ASP A 312 -15.19 -9.66 19.82
C ASP A 312 -13.72 -10.10 19.63
N GLU A 313 -12.98 -9.42 18.74
CA GLU A 313 -11.55 -9.71 18.55
C GLU A 313 -10.70 -9.00 19.62
N ALA A 314 -9.59 -9.65 19.98
CA ALA A 314 -8.64 -9.07 20.93
C ALA A 314 -8.08 -7.73 20.40
N PRO A 315 -7.88 -6.72 21.26
CA PRO A 315 -7.33 -5.45 20.83
C PRO A 315 -5.93 -5.63 20.24
N LEU A 316 -5.65 -4.86 19.19
CA LEU A 316 -4.32 -4.82 18.58
C LEU A 316 -3.38 -3.92 19.40
N PRO A 317 -2.06 -4.13 19.29
CA PRO A 317 -1.06 -3.22 19.85
C PRO A 317 -1.30 -1.77 19.38
N PHE A 318 -0.88 -0.81 20.17
CA PHE A 318 -0.90 0.63 19.85
C PHE A 318 -2.29 1.20 19.49
N GLY A 319 -3.39 0.54 19.91
CA GLY A 319 -4.76 1.04 19.65
C GLY A 319 -5.24 0.88 18.20
N PHE A 320 -4.55 0.13 17.37
CA PHE A 320 -4.99 -0.13 15.99
C PHE A 320 -6.38 -0.79 15.95
N LYS A 321 -7.24 -0.30 15.07
CA LYS A 321 -8.62 -0.79 14.88
C LYS A 321 -8.77 -1.64 13.61
N SER A 322 -7.75 -1.68 12.76
CA SER A 322 -7.72 -2.42 11.51
C SER A 322 -6.40 -3.15 11.34
N ARG A 323 -6.40 -4.14 10.49
CA ARG A 323 -5.22 -4.89 10.06
C ARG A 323 -5.30 -5.17 8.58
N ASN A 324 -4.15 -5.35 7.97
CA ASN A 324 -4.01 -5.76 6.58
C ASN A 324 -3.63 -7.22 6.48
N GLU A 325 -3.93 -7.83 5.34
CA GLU A 325 -3.65 -9.24 5.08
C GLU A 325 -2.93 -9.38 3.73
N GLY A 326 -1.96 -10.29 3.70
CA GLY A 326 -1.27 -10.70 2.48
C GLY A 326 -1.26 -12.21 2.33
N ILE A 327 -1.34 -12.68 1.09
CA ILE A 327 -1.17 -14.09 0.75
C ILE A 327 0.31 -14.43 0.80
N ARG A 328 0.67 -15.46 1.56
CA ARG A 328 2.06 -15.88 1.73
C ARG A 328 2.71 -16.28 0.41
N ILE A 329 3.97 -15.91 0.26
CA ILE A 329 4.69 -16.16 -1.00
C ILE A 329 4.93 -17.66 -1.25
N ASP A 330 5.17 -18.45 -0.20
CA ASP A 330 5.33 -19.91 -0.31
C ASP A 330 4.04 -20.59 -0.80
N ALA A 331 2.87 -20.12 -0.37
CA ALA A 331 1.58 -20.60 -0.86
C ALA A 331 1.37 -20.25 -2.34
N ILE A 332 1.78 -19.07 -2.79
CA ILE A 332 1.72 -18.65 -4.20
C ILE A 332 2.69 -19.47 -5.05
N ILE A 333 3.92 -19.73 -4.58
CA ILE A 333 4.89 -20.59 -5.26
C ILE A 333 4.30 -22.00 -5.46
N GLY A 334 3.79 -22.62 -4.39
CA GLY A 334 3.18 -23.95 -4.48
C GLY A 334 1.99 -24.00 -5.43
N TYR A 335 1.17 -22.95 -5.47
CA TYR A 335 0.09 -22.83 -6.44
C TYR A 335 0.60 -22.71 -7.87
N PHE A 336 1.58 -21.85 -8.13
CA PHE A 336 2.21 -21.66 -9.45
C PHE A 336 2.79 -22.99 -9.98
N ASP A 337 3.58 -23.69 -9.17
CA ASP A 337 4.22 -24.96 -9.55
C ASP A 337 3.17 -26.02 -9.92
N LYS A 338 2.08 -26.11 -9.16
CA LYS A 338 0.96 -27.00 -9.46
C LYS A 338 0.32 -26.66 -10.80
N MET A 339 0.10 -25.38 -11.11
CA MET A 339 -0.54 -24.93 -12.36
C MET A 339 0.35 -25.18 -13.57
N ILE A 340 1.65 -24.92 -13.46
CA ILE A 340 2.61 -25.18 -14.55
C ILE A 340 2.76 -26.68 -14.82
N THR A 341 2.74 -27.52 -13.77
CA THR A 341 2.87 -28.96 -13.91
C THR A 341 1.62 -29.60 -14.51
N ASN A 342 0.42 -29.14 -14.11
CA ASN A 342 -0.85 -29.67 -14.60
C ASN A 342 -1.23 -29.13 -16.01
N GLY A 343 -0.62 -28.06 -16.46
CA GLY A 343 -0.84 -27.49 -17.80
C GLY A 343 0.05 -28.08 -18.93
N LYS A 344 0.91 -29.03 -18.56
CA LYS A 344 1.66 -29.89 -19.48
C LYS A 344 0.90 -31.19 -19.69
#